data_fe98f9b70d37fa065ba2db4372d4d570
#
_entry.id   fe98f9b70d37fa065ba2db4372d4d570
#
_cell.length_a   1.000
_cell.length_b   1.000
_cell.length_c   1.000
_cell.angle_alpha   90.00
_cell.angle_beta   90.00
_cell.angle_gamma   90.00
#
_symmetry.space_group_name_H-M   'P 1'
#
loop_
_entity.id
_entity.type
_entity.pdbx_description
1 polymer ?
#
loop_
_entity_poly.entity_id
_entity_poly.type
_entity_poly.pdbx_seq_one_letter_code
_entity_poly.pdbx_strand_id
1 'polypeptide(L)'
;MTDFDLLFSRLRGLTWSHVAMAAASFFFATALFVSPAWGYADFARLQQLVSWFGVVAGALSLIAAFASRATWALRFVEPAAGAALLLGGLWTLNFPFAVDAFVPVISFLGIFLALYLLAVTAEMGRRGVGRPGCQLAVAVSVIAASLANLFGLMGADGMLALSALEMYLSAWGFVYATVALSAPVPRAELA
;
A
#
# COMPACT_ATOMS: atom_id res chain seq x y z
N MET A 1 25.20 -21.05 -13.57
CA MET A 1 24.07 -20.11 -13.43
C MET A 1 24.65 -18.72 -13.57
N THR A 2 24.31 -18.00 -14.63
CA THR A 2 24.83 -16.65 -14.88
C THR A 2 24.12 -15.67 -13.95
N ASP A 3 24.78 -14.53 -13.65
CA ASP A 3 24.16 -13.47 -12.81
C ASP A 3 22.79 -13.03 -13.37
N PHE A 4 22.61 -13.17 -14.67
CA PHE A 4 21.36 -12.89 -15.37
C PHE A 4 20.25 -13.88 -15.01
N ASP A 5 20.54 -15.18 -14.87
CA ASP A 5 19.58 -16.22 -14.46
C ASP A 5 19.15 -16.01 -13.00
N LEU A 6 20.07 -15.56 -12.15
CA LEU A 6 19.78 -15.19 -10.76
C LEU A 6 18.87 -13.96 -10.69
N LEU A 7 19.12 -12.95 -11.52
CA LEU A 7 18.29 -11.74 -11.60
C LEU A 7 16.90 -12.08 -12.11
N PHE A 8 16.78 -12.89 -13.15
CA PHE A 8 15.51 -13.33 -13.72
C PHE A 8 14.71 -14.22 -12.76
N SER A 9 15.36 -15.08 -11.99
CA SER A 9 14.69 -15.91 -10.98
C SER A 9 14.16 -15.06 -9.82
N ARG A 10 14.90 -14.01 -9.42
CA ARG A 10 14.47 -13.02 -8.42
C ARG A 10 13.29 -12.18 -8.94
N LEU A 11 13.32 -11.74 -10.19
CA LEU A 11 12.22 -10.98 -10.81
C LEU A 11 10.94 -11.81 -10.94
N ARG A 12 11.05 -13.13 -11.19
CA ARG A 12 9.89 -14.05 -11.19
C ARG A 12 9.29 -14.30 -9.81
N GLY A 13 10.10 -14.18 -8.75
CA GLY A 13 9.63 -14.29 -7.36
C GLY A 13 9.04 -13.00 -6.80
N LEU A 14 9.15 -11.89 -7.52
CA LEU A 14 8.56 -10.61 -7.12
C LEU A 14 7.03 -10.71 -7.16
N THR A 15 6.43 -10.41 -6.05
CA THR A 15 4.99 -10.21 -5.96
C THR A 15 4.66 -8.83 -6.56
N TRP A 16 4.31 -8.81 -7.84
CA TRP A 16 4.01 -7.57 -8.58
C TRP A 16 2.90 -6.73 -7.94
N SER A 17 2.00 -7.37 -7.21
CA SER A 17 1.01 -6.68 -6.39
C SER A 17 1.64 -5.79 -5.31
N HIS A 18 2.67 -6.28 -4.60
CA HIS A 18 3.38 -5.47 -3.61
C HIS A 18 4.13 -4.30 -4.27
N VAL A 19 4.71 -4.51 -5.46
CA VAL A 19 5.37 -3.44 -6.22
C VAL A 19 4.35 -2.38 -6.64
N ALA A 20 3.18 -2.80 -7.16
CA ALA A 20 2.11 -1.88 -7.54
C ALA A 20 1.59 -1.08 -6.33
N MET A 21 1.38 -1.76 -5.18
CA MET A 21 0.96 -1.11 -3.94
C MET A 21 2.00 -0.13 -3.42
N ALA A 22 3.30 -0.49 -3.46
CA ALA A 22 4.38 0.41 -3.07
C ALA A 22 4.42 1.66 -3.95
N ALA A 23 4.38 1.49 -5.27
CA ALA A 23 4.39 2.60 -6.22
C ALA A 23 3.17 3.51 -6.03
N ALA A 24 1.97 2.93 -5.88
CA ALA A 24 0.76 3.67 -5.58
C ALA A 24 0.90 4.49 -4.30
N SER A 25 1.30 3.85 -3.22
CA SER A 25 1.43 4.51 -1.92
C SER A 25 2.47 5.64 -1.93
N PHE A 26 3.62 5.47 -2.63
CA PHE A 26 4.59 6.55 -2.81
C PHE A 26 4.03 7.73 -3.60
N PHE A 27 3.29 7.45 -4.68
CA PHE A 27 2.66 8.48 -5.49
C PHE A 27 1.62 9.26 -4.67
N PHE A 28 0.74 8.56 -3.95
CA PHE A 28 -0.25 9.17 -3.06
C PHE A 28 0.41 10.03 -1.98
N ALA A 29 1.43 9.49 -1.32
CA ALA A 29 2.15 10.20 -0.27
C ALA A 29 2.76 11.49 -0.80
N THR A 30 3.44 11.43 -1.94
CA THR A 30 4.08 12.60 -2.56
C THR A 30 3.05 13.64 -2.96
N ALA A 31 1.95 13.22 -3.58
CA ALA A 31 0.87 14.10 -3.99
C ALA A 31 0.24 14.82 -2.79
N LEU A 32 -0.04 14.10 -1.70
CA LEU A 32 -0.59 14.68 -0.48
C LEU A 32 0.38 15.62 0.23
N PHE A 33 1.69 15.29 0.24
CA PHE A 33 2.71 16.11 0.87
C PHE A 33 2.92 17.45 0.14
N VAL A 34 2.79 17.45 -1.18
CA VAL A 34 2.97 18.66 -2.02
C VAL A 34 1.69 19.50 -2.09
N SER A 35 0.51 18.90 -1.83
CA SER A 35 -0.78 19.58 -1.98
C SER A 35 -0.92 20.89 -1.19
N PRO A 36 -0.43 21.05 0.05
CA PRO A 36 -0.50 22.31 0.77
C PRO A 36 0.28 23.45 0.10
N ALA A 37 1.39 23.12 -0.58
CA ALA A 37 2.20 24.11 -1.31
C ALA A 37 1.54 24.61 -2.59
N TRP A 38 0.62 23.82 -3.17
CA TRP A 38 -0.09 24.19 -4.40
C TRP A 38 -1.41 24.95 -4.16
N GLY A 39 -1.83 25.02 -2.89
CA GLY A 39 -3.10 25.62 -2.51
C GLY A 39 -4.33 24.82 -2.96
N TYR A 40 -5.48 25.18 -2.38
CA TYR A 40 -6.73 24.43 -2.64
C TYR A 40 -7.27 24.56 -4.09
N ALA A 41 -6.78 25.57 -4.86
CA ALA A 41 -7.23 25.77 -6.25
C ALA A 41 -6.90 24.58 -7.16
N ASP A 42 -5.82 23.84 -6.87
CA ASP A 42 -5.40 22.68 -7.65
C ASP A 42 -5.82 21.34 -7.02
N PHE A 43 -6.58 21.40 -5.91
CA PHE A 43 -7.00 20.18 -5.20
C PHE A 43 -7.83 19.23 -6.08
N ALA A 44 -8.68 19.76 -6.95
CA ALA A 44 -9.47 18.94 -7.88
C ALA A 44 -8.58 18.16 -8.87
N ARG A 45 -7.49 18.76 -9.34
CA ARG A 45 -6.51 18.10 -10.21
C ARG A 45 -5.74 17.04 -9.43
N LEU A 46 -5.32 17.38 -8.22
CA LEU A 46 -4.67 16.42 -7.33
C LEU A 46 -5.57 15.21 -7.07
N GLN A 47 -6.84 15.44 -6.74
CA GLN A 47 -7.81 14.39 -6.54
C GLN A 47 -7.94 13.50 -7.78
N GLN A 48 -8.03 14.08 -8.98
CA GLN A 48 -8.08 13.32 -10.22
C GLN A 48 -6.84 12.45 -10.44
N LEU A 49 -5.64 13.00 -10.26
CA LEU A 49 -4.39 12.24 -10.42
C LEU A 49 -4.31 11.08 -9.44
N VAL A 50 -4.61 11.34 -8.17
CA VAL A 50 -4.62 10.34 -7.10
C VAL A 50 -5.65 9.26 -7.40
N SER A 51 -6.85 9.63 -7.86
CA SER A 51 -7.92 8.70 -8.20
C SER A 51 -7.55 7.80 -9.38
N TRP A 52 -7.00 8.34 -10.45
CA TRP A 52 -6.53 7.55 -11.60
C TRP A 52 -5.43 6.58 -11.19
N PHE A 53 -4.52 7.02 -10.34
CA PHE A 53 -3.46 6.14 -9.85
C PHE A 53 -4.03 5.00 -8.99
N GLY A 54 -5.01 5.30 -8.15
CA GLY A 54 -5.74 4.29 -7.37
C GLY A 54 -6.43 3.25 -8.27
N VAL A 55 -7.09 3.70 -9.34
CA VAL A 55 -7.73 2.81 -10.34
C VAL A 55 -6.71 1.88 -10.99
N VAL A 56 -5.60 2.44 -11.49
CA VAL A 56 -4.56 1.67 -12.18
C VAL A 56 -3.88 0.70 -11.22
N ALA A 57 -3.47 1.17 -10.05
CA ALA A 57 -2.82 0.33 -9.04
C ALA A 57 -3.75 -0.77 -8.52
N GLY A 58 -5.02 -0.44 -8.27
CA GLY A 58 -6.02 -1.41 -7.85
C GLY A 58 -6.26 -2.49 -8.91
N ALA A 59 -6.38 -2.11 -10.18
CA ALA A 59 -6.54 -3.06 -11.29
C ALA A 59 -5.31 -3.98 -11.44
N LEU A 60 -4.09 -3.41 -11.40
CA LEU A 60 -2.85 -4.19 -11.46
C LEU A 60 -2.71 -5.14 -10.28
N SER A 61 -3.08 -4.70 -9.06
CA SER A 61 -3.06 -5.54 -7.86
C SER A 61 -4.04 -6.68 -7.94
N LEU A 62 -5.26 -6.46 -8.47
CA LEU A 62 -6.23 -7.52 -8.72
C LEU A 62 -5.71 -8.55 -9.72
N ILE A 63 -5.17 -8.11 -10.86
CA ILE A 63 -4.58 -8.98 -11.88
C ILE A 63 -3.45 -9.81 -11.27
N ALA A 64 -2.55 -9.19 -10.50
CA ALA A 64 -1.45 -9.86 -9.83
C ALA A 64 -1.94 -10.87 -8.78
N ALA A 65 -2.98 -10.54 -8.00
CA ALA A 65 -3.56 -11.42 -7.00
C ALA A 65 -4.15 -12.70 -7.63
N PHE A 66 -4.82 -12.58 -8.77
CA PHE A 66 -5.33 -13.74 -9.50
C PHE A 66 -4.24 -14.59 -10.16
N ALA A 67 -3.11 -13.97 -10.53
CA ALA A 67 -1.97 -14.64 -11.12
C ALA A 67 -1.05 -15.30 -10.06
N SER A 68 -1.11 -14.88 -8.79
CA SER A 68 -0.22 -15.33 -7.73
C SER A 68 -0.72 -16.62 -7.07
N ARG A 69 0.23 -17.52 -6.71
CA ARG A 69 -0.04 -18.67 -5.83
C ARG A 69 0.15 -18.25 -4.37
N ALA A 70 -0.62 -17.26 -3.92
CA ALA A 70 -0.53 -16.74 -2.57
C ALA A 70 -1.10 -17.72 -1.53
N THR A 71 -0.65 -17.60 -0.28
CA THR A 71 -1.22 -18.29 0.87
C THR A 71 -2.66 -17.85 1.11
N TRP A 72 -3.41 -18.62 1.91
CA TRP A 72 -4.82 -18.35 2.13
C TRP A 72 -5.08 -16.91 2.64
N ALA A 73 -4.26 -16.39 3.55
CA ALA A 73 -4.42 -15.05 4.09
C ALA A 73 -4.26 -13.97 3.01
N LEU A 74 -3.18 -14.05 2.23
CA LEU A 74 -2.94 -13.13 1.12
C LEU A 74 -3.95 -13.31 -0.02
N ARG A 75 -4.46 -14.53 -0.23
CA ARG A 75 -5.45 -14.82 -1.27
C ARG A 75 -6.75 -14.04 -1.10
N PHE A 76 -7.12 -13.68 0.12
CA PHE A 76 -8.32 -12.86 0.39
C PHE A 76 -8.00 -11.38 0.58
N VAL A 77 -6.92 -11.08 1.30
CA VAL A 77 -6.60 -9.68 1.66
C VAL A 77 -6.04 -8.90 0.46
N GLU A 78 -5.22 -9.54 -0.37
CA GLU A 78 -4.63 -8.93 -1.55
C GLU A 78 -5.69 -8.45 -2.57
N PRO A 79 -6.65 -9.30 -3.03
CA PRO A 79 -7.69 -8.81 -3.92
C PRO A 79 -8.66 -7.84 -3.23
N ALA A 80 -8.89 -7.95 -1.92
CA ALA A 80 -9.72 -7.00 -1.19
C ALA A 80 -9.08 -5.60 -1.17
N ALA A 81 -7.76 -5.50 -0.93
CA ALA A 81 -7.03 -4.24 -0.99
C ALA A 81 -6.98 -3.67 -2.41
N GLY A 82 -6.76 -4.52 -3.43
CA GLY A 82 -6.83 -4.12 -4.83
C GLY A 82 -8.21 -3.60 -5.23
N ALA A 83 -9.28 -4.28 -4.80
CA ALA A 83 -10.65 -3.85 -5.02
C ALA A 83 -10.97 -2.53 -4.30
N ALA A 84 -10.53 -2.36 -3.06
CA ALA A 84 -10.71 -1.11 -2.31
C ALA A 84 -10.03 0.07 -3.02
N LEU A 85 -8.81 -0.09 -3.52
CA LEU A 85 -8.10 0.94 -4.30
C LEU A 85 -8.83 1.24 -5.61
N LEU A 86 -9.26 0.21 -6.35
CA LEU A 86 -9.98 0.37 -7.61
C LEU A 86 -11.29 1.10 -7.41
N LEU A 87 -12.12 0.62 -6.50
CA LEU A 87 -13.44 1.19 -6.21
C LEU A 87 -13.33 2.58 -5.58
N GLY A 88 -12.38 2.78 -4.66
CA GLY A 88 -12.10 4.08 -4.06
C GLY A 88 -11.63 5.09 -5.10
N GLY A 89 -10.73 4.69 -6.01
CA GLY A 89 -10.29 5.52 -7.13
C GLY A 89 -11.43 5.88 -8.09
N LEU A 90 -12.26 4.91 -8.48
CA LEU A 90 -13.43 5.15 -9.32
C LEU A 90 -14.44 6.07 -8.64
N TRP A 91 -14.67 5.88 -7.35
CA TRP A 91 -15.60 6.73 -6.61
C TRP A 91 -15.08 8.16 -6.54
N THR A 92 -13.83 8.37 -6.15
CA THR A 92 -13.22 9.71 -6.06
C THR A 92 -13.07 10.40 -7.41
N LEU A 93 -13.02 9.67 -8.53
CA LEU A 93 -13.08 10.25 -9.88
C LEU A 93 -14.45 10.84 -10.22
N ASN A 94 -15.52 10.20 -9.78
CA ASN A 94 -16.89 10.58 -10.13
C ASN A 94 -17.50 11.60 -9.18
N PHE A 95 -16.98 11.70 -7.96
CA PHE A 95 -17.49 12.60 -6.93
C PHE A 95 -16.37 13.54 -6.47
N PRO A 96 -16.41 14.85 -6.83
CA PRO A 96 -15.48 15.82 -6.30
C PRO A 96 -15.74 16.00 -4.80
N PHE A 97 -14.69 15.85 -4.00
CA PHE A 97 -14.75 16.03 -2.56
C PHE A 97 -14.10 17.35 -2.16
N ALA A 98 -14.62 17.97 -1.11
CA ALA A 98 -13.85 18.92 -0.32
C ALA A 98 -12.72 18.17 0.44
N VAL A 99 -11.66 18.88 0.82
CA VAL A 99 -10.52 18.28 1.54
C VAL A 99 -10.98 17.48 2.75
N ASP A 100 -11.92 18.03 3.52
CA ASP A 100 -12.43 17.43 4.76
C ASP A 100 -13.13 16.09 4.55
N ALA A 101 -13.74 15.88 3.37
CA ALA A 101 -14.37 14.62 3.01
C ALA A 101 -13.39 13.63 2.36
N PHE A 102 -12.33 14.14 1.72
CA PHE A 102 -11.33 13.31 1.03
C PHE A 102 -10.38 12.60 2.01
N VAL A 103 -9.99 13.28 3.10
CA VAL A 103 -9.11 12.69 4.12
C VAL A 103 -9.69 11.42 4.75
N PRO A 104 -10.96 11.37 5.21
CA PRO A 104 -11.56 10.13 5.68
C PRO A 104 -11.51 8.99 4.66
N VAL A 105 -11.73 9.27 3.37
CA VAL A 105 -11.64 8.25 2.32
C VAL A 105 -10.23 7.66 2.24
N ILE A 106 -9.19 8.52 2.27
CA ILE A 106 -7.79 8.06 2.29
C ILE A 106 -7.51 7.23 3.54
N SER A 107 -8.00 7.66 4.69
CA SER A 107 -7.80 6.94 5.95
C SER A 107 -8.46 5.55 5.94
N PHE A 108 -9.63 5.41 5.33
CA PHE A 108 -10.22 4.09 5.08
C PHE A 108 -9.32 3.23 4.19
N LEU A 109 -8.78 3.80 3.10
CA LEU A 109 -7.82 3.07 2.25
C LEU A 109 -6.56 2.67 3.04
N GLY A 110 -6.07 3.53 3.91
CA GLY A 110 -4.94 3.24 4.81
C GLY A 110 -5.20 2.05 5.72
N ILE A 111 -6.41 1.92 6.28
CA ILE A 111 -6.78 0.76 7.07
C ILE A 111 -6.71 -0.53 6.23
N PHE A 112 -7.21 -0.52 5.00
CA PHE A 112 -7.09 -1.68 4.10
C PHE A 112 -5.64 -2.01 3.76
N LEU A 113 -4.81 -1.00 3.50
CA LEU A 113 -3.38 -1.19 3.29
C LEU A 113 -2.68 -1.77 4.53
N ALA A 114 -3.03 -1.29 5.71
CA ALA A 114 -2.51 -1.81 6.97
C ALA A 114 -2.92 -3.27 7.21
N LEU A 115 -4.17 -3.64 6.94
CA LEU A 115 -4.62 -5.03 7.01
C LEU A 115 -3.84 -5.92 6.03
N TYR A 116 -3.54 -5.40 4.84
CA TYR A 116 -2.69 -6.09 3.89
C TYR A 116 -1.26 -6.27 4.46
N LEU A 117 -0.66 -5.22 5.02
CA LEU A 117 0.66 -5.30 5.65
C LEU A 117 0.68 -6.29 6.84
N LEU A 118 -0.40 -6.40 7.61
CA LEU A 118 -0.55 -7.41 8.66
C LEU A 118 -0.57 -8.83 8.09
N ALA A 119 -1.30 -9.08 7.00
CA ALA A 119 -1.33 -10.38 6.34
C ALA A 119 0.06 -10.75 5.78
N VAL A 120 0.78 -9.78 5.22
CA VAL A 120 2.18 -9.94 4.78
C VAL A 120 3.10 -10.24 5.96
N THR A 121 2.93 -9.56 7.09
CA THR A 121 3.68 -9.81 8.33
C THR A 121 3.52 -11.26 8.79
N ALA A 122 2.28 -11.76 8.80
CA ALA A 122 2.00 -13.15 9.17
C ALA A 122 2.66 -14.14 8.21
N GLU A 123 2.66 -13.83 6.91
CA GLU A 123 3.33 -14.66 5.89
C GLU A 123 4.85 -14.66 6.06
N MET A 124 5.46 -13.50 6.31
CA MET A 124 6.90 -13.39 6.59
C MET A 124 7.29 -14.21 7.84
N GLY A 125 6.49 -14.11 8.91
CA GLY A 125 6.69 -14.91 10.13
C GLY A 125 6.60 -16.40 9.87
N ARG A 126 5.62 -16.82 9.07
CA ARG A 126 5.43 -18.23 8.69
C ARG A 126 6.56 -18.78 7.84
N ARG A 127 7.15 -17.96 6.96
CA ARG A 127 8.30 -18.36 6.12
C ARG A 127 9.65 -18.20 6.82
N GLY A 128 9.69 -17.61 8.01
CA GLY A 128 10.94 -17.32 8.69
C GLY A 128 11.82 -16.30 7.96
N VAL A 129 11.24 -15.41 7.11
CA VAL A 129 11.98 -14.47 6.28
C VAL A 129 11.85 -13.04 6.80
N GLY A 130 12.94 -12.28 6.70
CA GLY A 130 12.97 -10.87 7.12
C GLY A 130 12.79 -10.68 8.62
N ARG A 131 12.29 -9.51 9.00
CA ARG A 131 11.99 -9.14 10.38
C ARG A 131 10.51 -8.81 10.52
N PRO A 132 9.64 -9.78 10.81
CA PRO A 132 8.19 -9.54 10.87
C PRO A 132 7.79 -8.49 11.91
N GLY A 133 8.57 -8.35 13.02
CA GLY A 133 8.33 -7.31 14.02
C GLY A 133 8.44 -5.88 13.47
N CYS A 134 9.39 -5.61 12.56
CA CYS A 134 9.50 -4.30 11.91
C CYS A 134 8.28 -4.04 11.01
N GLN A 135 7.85 -5.04 10.27
CA GLN A 135 6.67 -4.94 9.41
C GLN A 135 5.39 -4.75 10.22
N LEU A 136 5.27 -5.43 11.36
CA LEU A 136 4.18 -5.25 12.30
C LEU A 136 4.13 -3.81 12.83
N ALA A 137 5.28 -3.25 13.21
CA ALA A 137 5.36 -1.87 13.68
C ALA A 137 4.85 -0.88 12.63
N VAL A 138 5.24 -1.07 11.35
CA VAL A 138 4.74 -0.26 10.23
C VAL A 138 3.22 -0.38 10.11
N ALA A 139 2.67 -1.58 10.09
CA ALA A 139 1.23 -1.79 9.96
C ALA A 139 0.44 -1.15 11.10
N VAL A 140 0.90 -1.29 12.36
CA VAL A 140 0.29 -0.66 13.53
C VAL A 140 0.37 0.87 13.45
N SER A 141 1.50 1.43 13.00
CA SER A 141 1.65 2.88 12.82
C SER A 141 0.69 3.42 11.76
N VAL A 142 0.49 2.70 10.66
CA VAL A 142 -0.49 3.07 9.62
C VAL A 142 -1.91 3.06 10.19
N ILE A 143 -2.30 2.02 10.95
CA ILE A 143 -3.62 1.97 11.60
C ILE A 143 -3.80 3.16 12.54
N ALA A 144 -2.80 3.45 13.38
CA ALA A 144 -2.89 4.55 14.34
C ALA A 144 -3.04 5.90 13.63
N ALA A 145 -2.30 6.14 12.55
CA ALA A 145 -2.42 7.35 11.74
C ALA A 145 -3.79 7.46 11.08
N SER A 146 -4.29 6.37 10.47
CA SER A 146 -5.62 6.32 9.85
C SER A 146 -6.73 6.62 10.86
N LEU A 147 -6.66 6.03 12.06
CA LEU A 147 -7.64 6.29 13.12
C LEU A 147 -7.56 7.74 13.61
N ALA A 148 -6.36 8.29 13.80
CA ALA A 148 -6.18 9.69 14.20
C ALA A 148 -6.83 10.66 13.20
N ASN A 149 -6.71 10.38 11.90
CA ASN A 149 -7.37 11.15 10.85
C ASN A 149 -8.90 10.97 10.87
N LEU A 150 -9.40 9.74 11.02
CA LEU A 150 -10.85 9.47 11.08
C LEU A 150 -11.52 10.15 12.27
N PHE A 151 -10.83 10.26 13.41
CA PHE A 151 -11.34 10.97 14.58
C PHE A 151 -11.13 12.49 14.54
N GLY A 152 -10.53 13.02 13.47
CA GLY A 152 -10.34 14.45 13.30
C GLY A 152 -9.45 15.09 14.38
N LEU A 153 -8.42 14.36 14.86
CA LEU A 153 -7.57 14.82 15.95
C LEU A 153 -6.67 16.00 15.59
N MET A 154 -6.59 16.34 14.29
CA MET A 154 -5.75 17.43 13.76
C MET A 154 -6.57 18.33 12.85
N GLY A 155 -6.08 19.59 12.63
CA GLY A 155 -6.64 20.48 11.59
C GLY A 155 -6.33 19.96 10.17
N ALA A 156 -6.96 20.55 9.15
CA ALA A 156 -6.92 20.09 7.76
C ALA A 156 -5.49 19.84 7.23
N ASP A 157 -4.55 20.75 7.48
CA ASP A 157 -3.16 20.58 7.03
C ASP A 157 -2.45 19.43 7.77
N GLY A 158 -2.74 19.26 9.06
CA GLY A 158 -2.22 18.16 9.86
C GLY A 158 -2.77 16.81 9.40
N MET A 159 -4.03 16.74 9.00
CA MET A 159 -4.66 15.54 8.45
C MET A 159 -4.01 15.13 7.12
N LEU A 160 -3.76 16.09 6.22
CA LEU A 160 -3.07 15.83 4.95
C LEU A 160 -1.64 15.34 5.16
N ALA A 161 -0.90 15.98 6.07
CA ALA A 161 0.46 15.57 6.42
C ALA A 161 0.50 14.16 7.03
N LEU A 162 -0.45 13.84 7.92
CA LEU A 162 -0.56 12.54 8.53
C LEU A 162 -0.95 11.46 7.51
N SER A 163 -1.86 11.78 6.57
CA SER A 163 -2.21 10.89 5.46
C SER A 163 -1.01 10.64 4.53
N ALA A 164 -0.20 11.66 4.27
CA ALA A 164 1.03 11.49 3.50
C ALA A 164 2.02 10.57 4.22
N LEU A 165 2.23 10.75 5.52
CA LEU A 165 3.09 9.88 6.34
C LEU A 165 2.59 8.43 6.34
N GLU A 166 1.28 8.22 6.52
CA GLU A 166 0.61 6.93 6.46
C GLU A 166 0.92 6.19 5.15
N MET A 167 0.78 6.89 4.03
CA MET A 167 1.05 6.34 2.71
C MET A 167 2.55 6.08 2.48
N TYR A 168 3.46 6.93 3.00
CA TYR A 168 4.90 6.66 2.95
C TYR A 168 5.29 5.42 3.76
N LEU A 169 4.75 5.27 4.97
CA LEU A 169 4.98 4.08 5.78
C LEU A 169 4.47 2.82 5.08
N SER A 170 3.28 2.88 4.48
CA SER A 170 2.71 1.77 3.71
C SER A 170 3.61 1.41 2.52
N ALA A 171 4.09 2.41 1.77
CA ALA A 171 4.99 2.21 0.64
C ALA A 171 6.28 1.48 1.04
N TRP A 172 6.95 1.94 2.09
CA TRP A 172 8.15 1.28 2.61
C TRP A 172 7.85 -0.12 3.15
N GLY A 173 6.69 -0.31 3.78
CA GLY A 173 6.22 -1.64 4.20
C GLY A 173 6.12 -2.60 3.01
N PHE A 174 5.55 -2.18 1.89
CA PHE A 174 5.46 -3.01 0.68
C PHE A 174 6.81 -3.24 0.01
N VAL A 175 7.70 -2.24 -0.04
CA VAL A 175 9.07 -2.42 -0.53
C VAL A 175 9.80 -3.46 0.31
N TYR A 176 9.74 -3.34 1.63
CA TYR A 176 10.37 -4.28 2.54
C TYR A 176 9.80 -5.70 2.38
N ALA A 177 8.48 -5.82 2.28
CA ALA A 177 7.80 -7.09 2.03
C ALA A 177 8.27 -7.74 0.72
N THR A 178 8.35 -6.94 -0.36
CA THR A 178 8.82 -7.40 -1.67
C THR A 178 10.22 -7.99 -1.58
N VAL A 179 11.15 -7.28 -0.93
CA VAL A 179 12.53 -7.73 -0.76
C VAL A 179 12.60 -8.99 0.11
N ALA A 180 11.89 -9.00 1.25
CA ALA A 180 11.92 -10.11 2.19
C ALA A 180 11.33 -11.40 1.60
N LEU A 181 10.17 -11.29 0.92
CA LEU A 181 9.49 -12.45 0.34
C LEU A 181 10.13 -12.96 -0.97
N SER A 182 10.93 -12.14 -1.65
CA SER A 182 11.71 -12.57 -2.82
C SER A 182 13.02 -13.27 -2.44
N ALA A 183 13.43 -13.23 -1.18
CA ALA A 183 14.63 -13.93 -0.73
C ALA A 183 14.43 -15.45 -0.83
N PRO A 184 15.44 -16.21 -1.33
CA PRO A 184 15.37 -17.67 -1.35
C PRO A 184 15.28 -18.17 0.08
N VAL A 185 14.32 -19.07 0.35
CA VAL A 185 14.20 -19.73 1.66
C VAL A 185 15.48 -20.52 1.93
N PRO A 186 16.13 -20.34 3.08
CA PRO A 186 17.31 -21.13 3.43
C PRO A 186 16.98 -22.62 3.44
N ARG A 187 17.71 -23.43 2.70
CA ARG A 187 17.50 -24.88 2.57
C ARG A 187 17.69 -25.69 3.85
N ALA A 188 18.01 -25.04 4.96
CA ALA A 188 18.35 -25.70 6.23
C ALA A 188 17.17 -26.33 6.99
N GLU A 189 15.92 -26.15 6.54
CA GLU A 189 14.73 -26.67 7.24
C GLU A 189 14.02 -27.84 6.48
N LEU A 190 14.67 -28.41 5.47
CA LEU A 190 14.13 -29.57 4.72
C LEU A 190 14.86 -30.89 5.06
N ALA A 191 15.60 -30.91 6.17
CA ALA A 191 16.26 -32.14 6.67
C ALA A 191 15.56 -32.69 7.92
#